data_a7ab7cd0127a2a8961fa3eb7e5e95265
#
_entry.id   a7ab7cd0127a2a8961fa3eb7e5e95265
#
_cell.length_a   1.000
_cell.length_b   1.000
_cell.length_c   1.000
_cell.angle_alpha   90.00
_cell.angle_beta   90.00
_cell.angle_gamma   90.00
#
_symmetry.space_group_name_H-M   'P 1'
#
loop_
_entity.id
_entity.type
_entity.pdbx_description
1 polymer ?
#
loop_
_entity_poly.entity_id
_entity_poly.type
_entity_poly.pdbx_seq_one_letter_code
_entity_poly.pdbx_strand_id
1 'polypeptide(L)'
;SMVVGEFQSSTVEDAQRAVAAAADALDGWAEIPAPSRAAVLFRALSILERRADEMARSITTEEGKPLPDAQGEVTRAMNIIEYAAGEGRRMFGYTTPSELLSTMAYTIRRPLGVVAIITPWNFPLAIPAWKIAPALICGNTLVFKPASSAPTTAVKLVEVFEEAGLPPGVLNLVTGPGSSVGNTLVQSPDVKGISFTGSTEIGT
;
A
#
# COMPACT_ATOMS: atom_id res chain seq x y z
N SER A 1 29.22 -0.32 14.87
CA SER A 1 27.87 -0.22 14.29
C SER A 1 27.38 -1.63 13.96
N MET A 2 26.15 -1.94 14.28
CA MET A 2 25.52 -3.22 13.96
C MET A 2 24.76 -3.06 12.64
N VAL A 3 24.93 -4.00 11.71
CA VAL A 3 24.10 -4.06 10.50
C VAL A 3 22.72 -4.58 10.90
N VAL A 4 21.67 -3.83 10.60
CA VAL A 4 20.28 -4.17 10.93
C VAL A 4 19.64 -5.02 9.82
N GLY A 5 20.06 -4.80 8.59
CA GLY A 5 19.60 -5.56 7.41
C GLY A 5 20.35 -5.13 6.15
N GLU A 6 20.32 -5.99 5.15
CA GLU A 6 20.82 -5.71 3.80
C GLU A 6 19.66 -5.80 2.83
N PHE A 7 19.49 -4.78 1.99
CA PHE A 7 18.37 -4.65 1.07
C PHE A 7 18.87 -4.37 -0.34
N GLN A 8 18.15 -4.88 -1.32
CA GLN A 8 18.41 -4.54 -2.72
C GLN A 8 18.22 -3.02 -2.91
N SER A 9 19.12 -2.38 -3.62
CA SER A 9 18.91 -1.04 -4.15
C SER A 9 18.35 -1.18 -5.56
N SER A 10 17.05 -0.97 -5.71
CA SER A 10 16.37 -1.11 -7.00
C SER A 10 16.87 -0.08 -8.01
N THR A 11 16.90 -0.48 -9.27
CA THR A 11 17.23 0.34 -10.42
C THR A 11 15.97 0.93 -11.08
N VAL A 12 16.15 1.72 -12.11
CA VAL A 12 15.06 2.21 -12.96
C VAL A 12 14.32 1.04 -13.62
N GLU A 13 15.07 0.04 -14.10
CA GLU A 13 14.53 -1.16 -14.72
C GLU A 13 13.72 -2.01 -13.73
N ASP A 14 14.14 -2.09 -12.46
CA ASP A 14 13.38 -2.75 -11.41
C ASP A 14 12.04 -2.06 -11.16
N ALA A 15 12.05 -0.72 -11.12
CA ALA A 15 10.81 0.06 -10.96
C ALA A 15 9.86 -0.13 -12.15
N GLN A 16 10.39 -0.16 -13.38
CA GLN A 16 9.59 -0.42 -14.57
C GLN A 16 8.99 -1.83 -14.56
N ARG A 17 9.77 -2.86 -14.17
CA ARG A 17 9.26 -4.22 -14.00
C ARG A 17 8.16 -4.32 -12.94
N ALA A 18 8.31 -3.59 -11.82
CA ALA A 18 7.30 -3.55 -10.78
C ALA A 18 5.98 -2.90 -11.27
N VAL A 19 6.08 -1.84 -12.06
CA VAL A 19 4.91 -1.21 -12.70
C VAL A 19 4.25 -2.17 -13.69
N ALA A 20 5.03 -2.85 -14.53
CA ALA A 20 4.50 -3.83 -15.47
C ALA A 20 3.78 -4.99 -14.74
N ALA A 21 4.41 -5.55 -13.69
CA ALA A 21 3.80 -6.61 -12.87
C ALA A 21 2.49 -6.14 -12.21
N ALA A 22 2.44 -4.87 -11.75
CA ALA A 22 1.22 -4.29 -11.20
C ALA A 22 0.13 -4.13 -12.28
N ALA A 23 0.50 -3.72 -13.48
CA ALA A 23 -0.44 -3.59 -14.60
C ALA A 23 -1.00 -4.95 -15.03
N ASP A 24 -0.16 -5.98 -15.12
CA ASP A 24 -0.57 -7.34 -15.48
C ASP A 24 -1.53 -7.96 -14.44
N ALA A 25 -1.36 -7.64 -13.15
CA ALA A 25 -2.21 -8.16 -12.08
C ALA A 25 -3.53 -7.39 -11.91
N LEU A 26 -3.69 -6.22 -12.54
CA LEU A 26 -4.77 -5.28 -12.26
C LEU A 26 -6.16 -5.89 -12.52
N ASP A 27 -6.39 -6.42 -13.69
CA ASP A 27 -7.72 -6.93 -14.07
C ASP A 27 -8.15 -8.07 -13.14
N GLY A 28 -7.24 -9.02 -12.89
CA GLY A 28 -7.52 -10.14 -11.98
C GLY A 28 -7.87 -9.70 -10.56
N TRP A 29 -7.19 -8.68 -10.02
CA TRP A 29 -7.49 -8.14 -8.70
C TRP A 29 -8.76 -7.28 -8.68
N ALA A 30 -8.97 -6.45 -9.68
CA ALA A 30 -10.12 -5.56 -9.80
C ALA A 30 -11.45 -6.33 -9.93
N GLU A 31 -11.44 -7.49 -10.61
CA GLU A 31 -12.61 -8.35 -10.78
C GLU A 31 -13.01 -9.10 -9.49
N ILE A 32 -12.10 -9.28 -8.54
CA ILE A 32 -12.43 -9.89 -7.25
C ILE A 32 -13.44 -8.98 -6.53
N PRO A 33 -14.60 -9.49 -6.08
CA PRO A 33 -15.55 -8.69 -5.32
C PRO A 33 -14.92 -8.02 -4.08
N ALA A 34 -15.30 -6.77 -3.80
CA ALA A 34 -14.72 -6.02 -2.68
C ALA A 34 -14.81 -6.74 -1.33
N PRO A 35 -15.89 -7.48 -0.96
CA PRO A 35 -15.89 -8.31 0.24
C PRO A 35 -14.83 -9.41 0.27
N SER A 36 -14.46 -9.95 -0.88
CA SER A 36 -13.40 -10.97 -0.99
C SER A 36 -12.02 -10.36 -0.88
N ARG A 37 -11.81 -9.15 -1.44
CA ARG A 37 -10.59 -8.36 -1.19
C ARG A 37 -10.46 -7.99 0.28
N ALA A 38 -11.57 -7.63 0.95
CA ALA A 38 -11.59 -7.36 2.39
C ALA A 38 -11.14 -8.56 3.22
N ALA A 39 -11.48 -9.78 2.81
CA ALA A 39 -11.04 -10.99 3.51
C ALA A 39 -9.51 -11.14 3.52
N VAL A 40 -8.81 -10.68 2.48
CA VAL A 40 -7.32 -10.62 2.47
C VAL A 40 -6.83 -9.62 3.51
N LEU A 41 -7.42 -8.43 3.59
CA LEU A 41 -7.05 -7.41 4.57
C LEU A 41 -7.31 -7.87 6.01
N PHE A 42 -8.41 -8.57 6.28
CA PHE A 42 -8.68 -9.16 7.61
C PHE A 42 -7.66 -10.23 7.98
N ARG A 43 -7.21 -11.06 7.03
CA ARG A 43 -6.12 -12.00 7.30
C ARG A 43 -4.80 -11.27 7.57
N ALA A 44 -4.48 -10.22 6.79
CA ALA A 44 -3.30 -9.39 7.02
C ALA A 44 -3.34 -8.74 8.42
N LEU A 45 -4.50 -8.24 8.85
CA LEU A 45 -4.70 -7.73 10.22
C LEU A 45 -4.37 -8.79 11.27
N SER A 46 -4.94 -9.99 11.15
CA SER A 46 -4.68 -11.09 12.09
C SER A 46 -3.21 -11.53 12.13
N ILE A 47 -2.52 -11.49 10.99
CA ILE A 47 -1.07 -11.76 10.92
C ILE A 47 -0.28 -10.64 11.61
N LEU A 48 -0.64 -9.39 11.34
CA LEU A 48 0.01 -8.23 11.96
C LEU A 48 -0.18 -8.21 13.49
N GLU A 49 -1.36 -8.60 13.98
CA GLU A 49 -1.63 -8.75 15.42
C GLU A 49 -0.65 -9.77 16.06
N ARG A 50 -0.46 -10.93 15.43
CA ARG A 50 0.48 -11.95 15.93
C ARG A 50 1.94 -11.49 15.87
N ARG A 51 2.28 -10.64 14.90
CA ARG A 51 3.63 -10.10 14.69
C ARG A 51 3.84 -8.72 15.30
N ALA A 52 2.92 -8.21 16.13
CA ALA A 52 2.92 -6.83 16.62
C ALA A 52 4.22 -6.46 17.38
N ASP A 53 4.68 -7.32 18.28
CA ASP A 53 5.93 -7.09 19.03
C ASP A 53 7.16 -7.13 18.10
N GLU A 54 7.20 -8.02 17.12
CA GLU A 54 8.25 -8.08 16.12
C GLU A 54 8.31 -6.77 15.31
N MET A 55 7.16 -6.28 14.87
CA MET A 55 7.05 -5.04 14.10
C MET A 55 7.49 -3.83 14.93
N ALA A 56 7.04 -3.71 16.17
CA ALA A 56 7.44 -2.62 17.06
C ALA A 56 8.95 -2.62 17.30
N ARG A 57 9.55 -3.78 17.57
CA ARG A 57 11.02 -3.91 17.74
C ARG A 57 11.77 -3.57 16.45
N SER A 58 11.23 -3.95 15.30
CA SER A 58 11.81 -3.61 13.99
C SER A 58 11.88 -2.10 13.80
N ILE A 59 10.80 -1.37 14.08
CA ILE A 59 10.74 0.10 14.03
C ILE A 59 11.78 0.71 14.98
N THR A 60 11.80 0.27 16.23
CA THR A 60 12.77 0.76 17.23
C THR A 60 14.21 0.52 16.78
N THR A 61 14.53 -0.65 16.25
CA THR A 61 15.88 -1.03 15.84
C THR A 61 16.35 -0.25 14.62
N GLU A 62 15.45 0.00 13.67
CA GLU A 62 15.76 0.62 12.38
C GLU A 62 15.88 2.16 12.48
N GLU A 63 14.90 2.82 13.11
CA GLU A 63 14.85 4.29 13.17
C GLU A 63 15.14 4.91 14.54
N GLY A 64 15.23 4.08 15.60
CA GLY A 64 15.50 4.57 16.96
C GLY A 64 14.26 5.09 17.70
N LYS A 65 13.06 4.85 17.21
CA LYS A 65 11.81 5.21 17.90
C LYS A 65 11.69 4.50 19.25
N PRO A 66 11.31 5.18 20.36
CA PRO A 66 11.03 4.51 21.62
C PRO A 66 10.02 3.37 21.46
N LEU A 67 10.27 2.23 22.10
CA LEU A 67 9.43 1.04 21.93
C LEU A 67 7.94 1.28 22.21
N PRO A 68 7.53 2.05 23.24
CA PRO A 68 6.11 2.36 23.45
C PRO A 68 5.49 3.14 22.28
N ASP A 69 6.23 4.07 21.67
CA ASP A 69 5.76 4.83 20.52
C ASP A 69 5.66 3.93 19.26
N ALA A 70 6.62 3.01 19.08
CA ALA A 70 6.57 2.00 18.03
C ALA A 70 5.37 1.05 18.19
N GLN A 71 5.06 0.63 19.41
CA GLN A 71 3.84 -0.15 19.71
C GLN A 71 2.56 0.63 19.38
N GLY A 72 2.54 1.92 19.70
CA GLY A 72 1.44 2.83 19.33
C GLY A 72 1.27 2.94 17.80
N GLU A 73 2.38 2.98 17.07
CA GLU A 73 2.37 2.99 15.60
C GLU A 73 1.81 1.69 15.02
N VAL A 74 2.22 0.54 15.55
CA VAL A 74 1.69 -0.78 15.13
C VAL A 74 0.18 -0.84 15.36
N THR A 75 -0.28 -0.41 16.54
CA THR A 75 -1.72 -0.34 16.84
C THR A 75 -2.46 0.55 15.84
N ARG A 76 -1.89 1.71 15.48
CA ARG A 76 -2.48 2.59 14.47
C ARG A 76 -2.57 1.94 13.10
N ALA A 77 -1.52 1.23 12.67
CA ALA A 77 -1.53 0.50 11.41
C ALA A 77 -2.62 -0.57 11.38
N MET A 78 -2.78 -1.33 12.46
CA MET A 78 -3.84 -2.33 12.60
C MET A 78 -5.24 -1.72 12.48
N ASN A 79 -5.51 -0.64 13.21
CA ASN A 79 -6.80 0.06 13.18
C ASN A 79 -7.17 0.55 11.78
N ILE A 80 -6.18 0.98 11.01
CA ILE A 80 -6.40 1.46 9.64
C ILE A 80 -6.66 0.32 8.67
N ILE A 81 -5.94 -0.79 8.80
CA ILE A 81 -6.19 -2.00 7.99
C ILE A 81 -7.59 -2.53 8.30
N GLU A 82 -7.99 -2.58 9.57
CA GLU A 82 -9.34 -2.97 10.00
C GLU A 82 -10.41 -2.06 9.37
N TYR A 83 -10.22 -0.74 9.49
CA TYR A 83 -11.14 0.23 8.90
C TYR A 83 -11.30 0.02 7.39
N ALA A 84 -10.19 -0.08 6.67
CA ALA A 84 -10.20 -0.28 5.23
C ALA A 84 -10.86 -1.62 4.83
N ALA A 85 -10.59 -2.69 5.58
CA ALA A 85 -11.24 -3.98 5.38
C ALA A 85 -12.76 -3.89 5.58
N GLY A 86 -13.20 -3.15 6.59
CA GLY A 86 -14.63 -2.89 6.85
C GLY A 86 -15.34 -2.17 5.70
N GLU A 87 -14.64 -1.34 4.93
CA GLU A 87 -15.19 -0.65 3.77
C GLU A 87 -15.52 -1.58 2.60
N GLY A 88 -14.97 -2.80 2.56
CA GLY A 88 -15.24 -3.75 1.49
C GLY A 88 -16.72 -4.11 1.30
N ARG A 89 -17.57 -3.90 2.30
CA ARG A 89 -19.03 -4.06 2.21
C ARG A 89 -19.79 -2.75 2.09
N ARG A 90 -19.10 -1.60 2.05
CA ARG A 90 -19.69 -0.25 2.00
C ARG A 90 -19.27 0.56 0.79
N MET A 91 -18.71 -0.09 -0.22
CA MET A 91 -18.31 0.57 -1.48
C MET A 91 -19.53 0.80 -2.38
N PHE A 92 -20.49 1.56 -1.88
CA PHE A 92 -21.73 1.85 -2.58
C PHE A 92 -21.53 2.85 -3.72
N GLY A 93 -22.41 2.74 -4.76
CA GLY A 93 -22.71 3.82 -5.68
C GLY A 93 -23.99 4.52 -5.28
N TYR A 94 -24.42 5.44 -6.12
CA TYR A 94 -25.67 6.18 -5.96
C TYR A 94 -26.57 5.92 -7.15
N THR A 95 -27.88 5.85 -6.91
CA THR A 95 -28.91 5.97 -7.96
C THR A 95 -29.45 7.38 -7.93
N THR A 96 -29.67 7.97 -9.10
CA THR A 96 -30.21 9.33 -9.21
C THR A 96 -31.34 9.37 -10.22
N PRO A 97 -32.40 10.18 -10.02
CA PRO A 97 -33.44 10.38 -11.01
C PRO A 97 -32.84 10.88 -12.33
N SER A 98 -33.40 10.44 -13.45
CA SER A 98 -33.09 10.95 -14.77
C SER A 98 -34.25 11.80 -15.32
N GLU A 99 -33.96 12.87 -16.02
CA GLU A 99 -34.95 13.65 -16.76
C GLU A 99 -35.38 12.95 -18.07
N LEU A 100 -34.60 11.94 -18.47
CA LEU A 100 -34.92 11.14 -19.68
C LEU A 100 -35.84 9.99 -19.33
N LEU A 101 -36.91 9.83 -20.10
CA LEU A 101 -37.82 8.69 -19.96
C LEU A 101 -37.10 7.37 -20.15
N SER A 102 -37.48 6.37 -19.36
CA SER A 102 -36.95 5.00 -19.44
C SER A 102 -35.42 4.90 -19.20
N THR A 103 -34.84 5.88 -18.53
CA THR A 103 -33.40 5.93 -18.26
C THR A 103 -33.15 5.77 -16.74
N MET A 104 -32.32 4.78 -16.39
CA MET A 104 -31.79 4.63 -15.04
C MET A 104 -30.39 5.23 -14.99
N ALA A 105 -30.16 6.16 -14.06
CA ALA A 105 -28.85 6.76 -13.79
C ALA A 105 -28.28 6.26 -12.46
N TYR A 106 -27.07 5.76 -12.49
CA TYR A 106 -26.37 5.31 -11.29
C TYR A 106 -24.85 5.50 -11.42
N THR A 107 -24.17 5.55 -10.28
CA THR A 107 -22.71 5.57 -10.23
C THR A 107 -22.19 4.24 -9.69
N ILE A 108 -21.01 3.85 -10.18
CA ILE A 108 -20.25 2.71 -9.66
C ILE A 108 -18.83 3.16 -9.34
N ARG A 109 -18.24 2.59 -8.30
CA ARG A 109 -16.82 2.81 -7.98
C ARG A 109 -15.97 1.88 -8.83
N ARG A 110 -14.91 2.45 -9.42
CA ARG A 110 -13.92 1.71 -10.21
C ARG A 110 -12.52 1.98 -9.63
N PRO A 111 -11.58 1.02 -9.71
CA PRO A 111 -10.18 1.30 -9.40
C PRO A 111 -9.60 2.36 -10.34
N LEU A 112 -8.61 3.09 -9.88
CA LEU A 112 -7.83 4.00 -10.73
C LEU A 112 -6.91 3.22 -11.67
N GLY A 113 -6.36 2.11 -11.20
CA GLY A 113 -5.39 1.28 -11.90
C GLY A 113 -4.15 1.02 -11.04
N VAL A 114 -2.97 1.13 -11.62
CA VAL A 114 -1.70 1.06 -10.88
C VAL A 114 -1.50 2.33 -10.08
N VAL A 115 -1.25 2.21 -8.77
CA VAL A 115 -1.01 3.33 -7.85
C VAL A 115 0.39 3.24 -7.26
N ALA A 116 1.18 4.30 -7.38
CA ALA A 116 2.45 4.42 -6.70
C ALA A 116 2.24 4.93 -5.27
N ILE A 117 2.81 4.22 -4.30
CA ILE A 117 2.83 4.58 -2.89
C ILE A 117 4.24 4.99 -2.51
N ILE A 118 4.44 6.23 -2.10
CA ILE A 118 5.75 6.76 -1.68
C ILE A 118 5.63 7.28 -0.26
N THR A 119 6.48 6.78 0.65
CA THR A 119 6.36 7.08 2.09
C THR A 119 7.69 7.52 2.72
N PRO A 120 7.63 8.36 3.77
CA PRO A 120 8.79 8.77 4.53
C PRO A 120 9.20 7.69 5.55
N TRP A 121 10.25 8.01 6.33
CA TRP A 121 10.87 7.12 7.32
C TRP A 121 10.24 7.22 8.72
N ASN A 122 9.59 8.33 9.06
CA ASN A 122 9.18 8.63 10.45
C ASN A 122 7.98 7.84 10.98
N PHE A 123 7.19 7.22 10.10
CA PHE A 123 6.12 6.26 10.42
C PHE A 123 6.16 5.13 9.38
N PRO A 124 7.20 4.26 9.45
CA PRO A 124 7.50 3.30 8.39
C PRO A 124 6.48 2.17 8.25
N LEU A 125 5.58 2.01 9.21
CA LEU A 125 4.47 1.06 9.18
C LEU A 125 3.12 1.73 8.97
N ALA A 126 2.78 2.75 9.78
CA ALA A 126 1.45 3.34 9.76
C ALA A 126 1.17 4.12 8.48
N ILE A 127 2.13 4.94 7.99
CA ILE A 127 1.93 5.69 6.73
C ILE A 127 1.75 4.76 5.52
N PRO A 128 2.56 3.70 5.32
CA PRO A 128 2.27 2.71 4.30
C PRO A 128 0.89 2.04 4.49
N ALA A 129 0.56 1.60 5.70
CA ALA A 129 -0.70 0.90 5.96
C ALA A 129 -1.93 1.73 5.54
N TRP A 130 -1.97 3.04 5.89
CA TRP A 130 -3.12 3.87 5.53
C TRP A 130 -3.20 4.29 4.05
N LYS A 131 -2.18 3.97 3.26
CA LYS A 131 -2.18 4.15 1.80
C LYS A 131 -2.47 2.83 1.08
N ILE A 132 -1.80 1.76 1.50
CA ILE A 132 -1.89 0.44 0.88
C ILE A 132 -3.28 -0.16 1.08
N ALA A 133 -3.78 -0.23 2.32
CA ALA A 133 -5.04 -0.90 2.61
C ALA A 133 -6.26 -0.27 1.89
N PRO A 134 -6.47 1.07 1.90
CA PRO A 134 -7.55 1.68 1.12
C PRO A 134 -7.39 1.50 -0.40
N ALA A 135 -6.16 1.55 -0.90
CA ALA A 135 -5.94 1.36 -2.33
C ALA A 135 -6.25 -0.07 -2.77
N LEU A 136 -5.83 -1.09 -1.98
CA LEU A 136 -6.12 -2.50 -2.25
C LEU A 136 -7.60 -2.79 -2.20
N ILE A 137 -8.34 -2.32 -1.18
CA ILE A 137 -9.77 -2.59 -1.08
C ILE A 137 -10.56 -1.98 -2.24
N CYS A 138 -10.09 -0.86 -2.80
CA CYS A 138 -10.66 -0.24 -3.99
C CYS A 138 -10.35 -1.00 -5.29
N GLY A 139 -9.53 -2.05 -5.26
CA GLY A 139 -9.19 -2.87 -6.43
C GLY A 139 -8.00 -2.36 -7.24
N ASN A 140 -7.22 -1.42 -6.71
CA ASN A 140 -5.98 -0.98 -7.34
C ASN A 140 -4.85 -1.97 -7.10
N THR A 141 -3.88 -1.98 -8.02
CA THR A 141 -2.58 -2.63 -7.82
C THR A 141 -1.53 -1.58 -7.50
N LEU A 142 -0.47 -1.98 -6.78
CA LEU A 142 0.39 -1.03 -6.11
C LEU A 142 1.87 -1.27 -6.43
N VAL A 143 2.61 -0.17 -6.57
CA VAL A 143 4.07 -0.16 -6.46
C VAL A 143 4.44 0.70 -5.27
N PHE A 144 5.01 0.06 -4.24
CA PHE A 144 5.34 0.69 -2.98
C PHE A 144 6.84 0.99 -2.89
N LYS A 145 7.17 2.28 -2.70
CA LYS A 145 8.53 2.77 -2.47
C LYS A 145 8.63 3.40 -1.08
N PRO A 146 9.19 2.71 -0.09
CA PRO A 146 9.48 3.27 1.23
C PRO A 146 10.68 4.23 1.18
N ALA A 147 10.92 4.95 2.27
CA ALA A 147 12.16 5.68 2.47
C ALA A 147 13.36 4.72 2.44
N SER A 148 14.45 5.14 1.79
CA SER A 148 15.66 4.32 1.70
C SER A 148 16.35 4.09 3.06
N SER A 149 16.05 4.93 4.06
CA SER A 149 16.62 4.84 5.41
C SER A 149 15.82 3.90 6.34
N ALA A 150 14.63 3.43 5.94
CA ALA A 150 13.77 2.57 6.76
C ALA A 150 13.07 1.48 5.92
N PRO A 151 13.82 0.59 5.25
CA PRO A 151 13.24 -0.44 4.38
C PRO A 151 12.78 -1.69 5.13
N THR A 152 13.34 -2.02 6.31
CA THR A 152 13.07 -3.27 7.03
C THR A 152 11.59 -3.43 7.38
N THR A 153 11.02 -2.40 7.97
CA THR A 153 9.61 -2.40 8.38
C THR A 153 8.68 -2.49 7.16
N ALA A 154 9.06 -1.83 6.06
CA ALA A 154 8.30 -1.89 4.80
C ALA A 154 8.30 -3.30 4.18
N VAL A 155 9.45 -3.97 4.15
CA VAL A 155 9.56 -5.38 3.69
C VAL A 155 8.64 -6.27 4.52
N LYS A 156 8.73 -6.18 5.86
CA LYS A 156 7.88 -6.97 6.76
C LYS A 156 6.38 -6.71 6.58
N LEU A 157 5.99 -5.48 6.26
CA LEU A 157 4.58 -5.17 5.95
C LEU A 157 4.14 -5.87 4.66
N VAL A 158 4.97 -5.87 3.62
CA VAL A 158 4.67 -6.57 2.36
C VAL A 158 4.57 -8.08 2.60
N GLU A 159 5.48 -8.67 3.39
CA GLU A 159 5.41 -10.09 3.80
C GLU A 159 4.10 -10.43 4.52
N VAL A 160 3.57 -9.52 5.35
CA VAL A 160 2.25 -9.71 6.00
C VAL A 160 1.14 -9.82 4.97
N PHE A 161 1.14 -9.00 3.92
CA PHE A 161 0.14 -9.10 2.84
C PHE A 161 0.33 -10.35 1.98
N GLU A 162 1.57 -10.75 1.72
CA GLU A 162 1.88 -11.98 1.00
C GLU A 162 1.40 -13.21 1.80
N GLU A 163 1.72 -13.32 3.10
CA GLU A 163 1.23 -14.36 4.01
C GLU A 163 -0.31 -14.38 4.09
N ALA A 164 -0.95 -13.21 3.98
CA ALA A 164 -2.41 -13.08 3.94
C ALA A 164 -3.05 -13.61 2.64
N GLY A 165 -2.24 -14.00 1.66
CA GLY A 165 -2.68 -14.52 0.37
C GLY A 165 -3.06 -13.41 -0.62
N LEU A 166 -2.40 -12.26 -0.56
CA LEU A 166 -2.49 -11.25 -1.63
C LEU A 166 -1.86 -11.83 -2.90
N PRO A 167 -2.55 -11.78 -4.05
CA PRO A 167 -2.00 -12.35 -5.29
C PRO A 167 -0.70 -11.68 -5.72
N PRO A 168 0.24 -12.43 -6.35
CA PRO A 168 1.46 -11.86 -6.92
C PRO A 168 1.16 -10.69 -7.87
N GLY A 169 2.00 -9.66 -7.86
CA GLY A 169 1.86 -8.48 -8.70
C GLY A 169 0.89 -7.42 -8.17
N VAL A 170 0.00 -7.75 -7.21
CA VAL A 170 -0.96 -6.77 -6.66
C VAL A 170 -0.28 -5.74 -5.76
N LEU A 171 0.75 -6.11 -5.02
CA LEU A 171 1.60 -5.21 -4.23
C LEU A 171 3.07 -5.51 -4.52
N ASN A 172 3.78 -4.56 -5.11
CA ASN A 172 5.16 -4.68 -5.51
C ASN A 172 6.02 -3.70 -4.71
N LEU A 173 7.09 -4.18 -4.09
CA LEU A 173 8.01 -3.35 -3.32
C LEU A 173 9.23 -3.00 -4.17
N VAL A 174 9.59 -1.72 -4.21
CA VAL A 174 10.85 -1.23 -4.79
C VAL A 174 11.57 -0.35 -3.78
N THR A 175 12.81 -0.66 -3.49
CA THR A 175 13.69 0.14 -2.63
C THR A 175 14.61 1.00 -3.50
N GLY A 176 15.29 1.97 -2.92
CA GLY A 176 16.27 2.77 -3.66
C GLY A 176 16.00 4.27 -3.67
N PRO A 177 16.85 5.05 -4.37
CA PRO A 177 16.80 6.50 -4.33
C PRO A 177 15.53 7.09 -4.91
N GLY A 178 15.01 8.17 -4.29
CA GLY A 178 13.87 8.93 -4.81
C GLY A 178 14.14 9.56 -6.18
N SER A 179 15.38 10.02 -6.40
CA SER A 179 15.81 10.67 -7.64
C SER A 179 15.83 9.75 -8.87
N SER A 180 15.91 8.44 -8.69
CA SER A 180 15.84 7.46 -9.80
C SER A 180 14.55 6.66 -9.74
N VAL A 181 14.42 5.76 -8.74
CA VAL A 181 13.24 4.88 -8.60
C VAL A 181 11.96 5.68 -8.39
N GLY A 182 11.97 6.70 -7.49
CA GLY A 182 10.82 7.56 -7.27
C GLY A 182 10.37 8.29 -8.54
N ASN A 183 11.30 8.93 -9.24
CA ASN A 183 11.01 9.63 -10.49
C ASN A 183 10.47 8.70 -11.58
N THR A 184 10.99 7.47 -11.68
CA THR A 184 10.48 6.47 -12.63
C THR A 184 9.00 6.17 -12.38
N LEU A 185 8.60 6.02 -11.11
CA LEU A 185 7.19 5.80 -10.76
C LEU A 185 6.31 7.01 -11.10
N VAL A 186 6.80 8.22 -10.81
CA VAL A 186 6.04 9.47 -11.05
C VAL A 186 5.86 9.74 -12.54
N GLN A 187 6.86 9.42 -13.35
CA GLN A 187 6.86 9.67 -14.80
C GLN A 187 6.22 8.54 -15.62
N SER A 188 5.93 7.40 -15.01
CA SER A 188 5.36 6.26 -15.72
C SER A 188 3.93 6.55 -16.19
N PRO A 189 3.62 6.40 -17.49
CA PRO A 189 2.26 6.58 -18.01
C PRO A 189 1.29 5.50 -17.53
N ASP A 190 1.80 4.36 -17.04
CA ASP A 190 0.98 3.26 -16.53
C ASP A 190 0.56 3.48 -15.08
N VAL A 191 1.24 4.36 -14.33
CA VAL A 191 0.84 4.77 -12.98
C VAL A 191 -0.29 5.79 -13.09
N LYS A 192 -1.49 5.42 -12.61
CA LYS A 192 -2.72 6.21 -12.70
C LYS A 192 -3.01 7.04 -11.46
N GLY A 193 -2.29 6.79 -10.38
CA GLY A 193 -2.40 7.55 -9.14
C GLY A 193 -1.12 7.49 -8.33
N ILE A 194 -0.85 8.57 -7.58
CA ILE A 194 0.30 8.65 -6.68
C ILE A 194 -0.20 9.05 -5.30
N SER A 195 0.14 8.26 -4.28
CA SER A 195 -0.08 8.61 -2.89
C SER A 195 1.25 8.86 -2.21
N PHE A 196 1.61 10.13 -2.11
CA PHE A 196 2.88 10.60 -1.55
C PHE A 196 2.71 11.12 -0.12
N THR A 197 3.70 10.85 0.72
CA THR A 197 3.97 11.56 1.98
C THR A 197 5.48 11.74 2.11
N GLY A 198 5.91 12.97 2.34
CA GLY A 198 7.32 13.33 2.45
C GLY A 198 7.50 14.82 2.75
N SER A 199 8.69 15.36 2.47
CA SER A 199 8.94 16.80 2.59
C SER A 199 8.19 17.59 1.51
N THR A 200 7.89 18.85 1.80
CA THR A 200 7.27 19.77 0.82
C THR A 200 8.12 19.89 -0.44
N GLU A 201 9.43 20.02 -0.29
CA GLU A 201 10.38 20.14 -1.40
C GLU A 201 10.31 18.97 -2.41
N ILE A 202 10.06 17.74 -1.92
CA ILE A 202 9.95 16.57 -2.80
C ILE A 202 8.53 16.41 -3.36
N GLY A 203 7.52 16.98 -2.68
CA GLY A 203 6.12 16.82 -3.05
C GLY A 203 5.59 17.88 -4.02
N THR A 204 6.37 18.93 -4.29
CA THR A 204 6.07 20.01 -5.24
C THR A 204 6.93 19.94 -6.48
#